data_367821581dfe35d395fac4dcde502cab
#
_entry.id   367821581dfe35d395fac4dcde502cab
#
_cell.length_a   1.000
_cell.length_b   1.000
_cell.length_c   1.000
_cell.angle_alpha   90.00
_cell.angle_beta   90.00
_cell.angle_gamma   90.00
#
_symmetry.space_group_name_H-M   'P 1'
#
loop_
_entity.id
_entity.type
_entity.pdbx_description
1 polymer ?
#
loop_
_entity_poly.entity_id
_entity_poly.type
_entity_poly.pdbx_seq_one_letter_code
_entity_poly.pdbx_strand_id
1 'polypeptide(L)'
;MKSMTRLTRSVLAVAMLCIAVPVFAQQDDTGDYGDKGSKDGGQFTGRYMTNEDWWPNQLDLRILRQNSERSNPLGGDFDYAAAFSQLDLDAVKSDIKDVMTDSQDWWPADWGNYGPLFIRMAWHSAGTYRTTDGRGGSSDGTQRFAPLNSWPDNANLDKSRRLLWPVKQKYGQALSWADLMVLAGNCAFEMAGLEMYGFAGGREDVWEPQEDIYWGPEGEWLADARYSGDRELQAPLAAVQMGLIYVNPEGPNGEPDPLKAAEDIRTTFARMAMNDEETVALIAG
;
A
#
# COMPACT_ATOMS: atom_id res chain seq x y z
N MET A 1 57.39 -29.59 -32.06
CA MET A 1 58.01 -28.26 -32.24
C MET A 1 57.03 -27.18 -31.89
N LYS A 2 57.38 -26.38 -30.93
CA LYS A 2 56.71 -25.28 -30.23
C LYS A 2 56.35 -24.14 -31.15
N SER A 3 55.18 -23.54 -30.92
CA SER A 3 55.04 -22.10 -31.05
C SER A 3 53.98 -21.62 -30.03
N MET A 4 54.48 -20.89 -29.02
CA MET A 4 53.71 -20.10 -28.08
C MET A 4 53.37 -18.76 -28.75
N THR A 5 52.11 -18.40 -28.85
CA THR A 5 51.75 -17.04 -29.21
C THR A 5 51.16 -16.36 -27.95
N ARG A 6 51.85 -15.29 -27.54
CA ARG A 6 51.52 -14.45 -26.38
C ARG A 6 50.28 -13.63 -26.64
N LEU A 7 49.28 -13.72 -25.76
CA LEU A 7 48.15 -12.78 -25.71
C LEU A 7 48.54 -11.56 -24.88
N THR A 8 48.65 -10.43 -25.53
CA THR A 8 48.82 -9.11 -24.90
C THR A 8 47.47 -8.67 -24.27
N ARG A 9 47.51 -8.46 -22.97
CA ARG A 9 46.42 -7.87 -22.22
C ARG A 9 46.46 -6.35 -22.42
N SER A 10 45.43 -5.82 -23.11
CA SER A 10 45.13 -4.39 -23.11
C SER A 10 44.27 -4.07 -21.89
N VAL A 11 44.85 -3.33 -20.94
CA VAL A 11 44.13 -2.76 -19.81
C VAL A 11 43.49 -1.47 -20.30
N LEU A 12 42.16 -1.46 -20.45
CA LEU A 12 41.37 -0.25 -20.68
C LEU A 12 41.10 0.38 -19.32
N ALA A 13 41.81 1.46 -19.00
CA ALA A 13 41.48 2.30 -17.85
C ALA A 13 40.25 3.16 -18.19
N VAL A 14 39.09 2.85 -17.59
CA VAL A 14 37.93 3.71 -17.61
C VAL A 14 38.08 4.74 -16.49
N ALA A 15 38.42 5.97 -16.88
CA ALA A 15 38.39 7.10 -15.96
C ALA A 15 36.93 7.43 -15.60
N MET A 16 36.50 7.09 -14.36
CA MET A 16 35.27 7.58 -13.78
C MET A 16 35.41 9.07 -13.48
N LEU A 17 34.75 9.87 -14.29
CA LEU A 17 34.59 11.30 -14.02
C LEU A 17 33.49 11.44 -12.94
N CYS A 18 33.88 11.56 -11.67
CA CYS A 18 33.00 11.92 -10.59
C CYS A 18 32.59 13.37 -10.76
N ILE A 19 31.41 13.61 -11.33
CA ILE A 19 30.76 14.91 -11.26
C ILE A 19 30.20 15.03 -9.84
N ALA A 20 30.88 15.79 -8.99
CA ALA A 20 30.40 16.17 -7.69
C ALA A 20 29.20 17.13 -7.89
N VAL A 21 28.00 16.62 -7.73
CA VAL A 21 26.81 17.46 -7.56
C VAL A 21 26.88 18.02 -6.14
N PRO A 22 26.84 19.34 -5.93
CA PRO A 22 26.78 19.87 -4.59
C PRO A 22 25.47 19.44 -3.96
N VAL A 23 25.55 18.57 -2.96
CA VAL A 23 24.46 18.32 -2.03
C VAL A 23 24.32 19.60 -1.23
N PHE A 24 23.29 20.38 -1.53
CA PHE A 24 22.85 21.40 -0.59
C PHE A 24 22.39 20.66 0.65
N ALA A 25 23.23 20.70 1.69
CA ALA A 25 22.80 20.30 3.02
C ALA A 25 21.61 21.20 3.39
N GLN A 26 20.44 20.60 3.42
CA GLN A 26 19.28 21.22 4.02
C GLN A 26 19.64 21.36 5.51
N GLN A 27 19.79 22.58 5.95
CA GLN A 27 19.99 22.90 7.35
C GLN A 27 18.71 22.48 8.05
N ASP A 28 18.79 21.42 8.84
CA ASP A 28 17.76 21.04 9.79
C ASP A 28 17.66 22.17 10.81
N ASP A 29 16.74 23.09 10.57
CA ASP A 29 16.29 24.02 11.59
C ASP A 29 15.35 23.24 12.51
N THR A 30 15.95 22.50 13.42
CA THR A 30 15.23 21.91 14.56
C THR A 30 14.83 23.06 15.48
N GLY A 31 13.80 23.78 15.07
CA GLY A 31 13.13 24.76 15.92
C GLY A 31 12.64 24.05 17.18
N ASP A 32 13.30 24.33 18.26
CA ASP A 32 12.89 24.00 19.62
C ASP A 32 11.46 24.50 19.87
N TYR A 33 10.48 23.64 19.68
CA TYR A 33 9.10 23.86 20.13
C TYR A 33 9.02 23.69 21.64
N GLY A 34 9.76 24.52 22.36
CA GLY A 34 9.61 24.65 23.81
C GLY A 34 8.19 25.11 24.13
N ASP A 35 7.45 24.24 24.78
CA ASP A 35 6.21 24.55 25.48
C ASP A 35 6.43 25.77 26.42
N LYS A 36 6.04 26.96 25.96
CA LYS A 36 5.87 28.14 26.80
C LYS A 36 4.39 28.42 26.96
N GLY A 37 3.79 27.68 27.88
CA GLY A 37 2.49 28.07 28.42
C GLY A 37 2.59 29.49 29.02
N SER A 38 2.22 30.49 28.23
CA SER A 38 2.06 31.86 28.69
C SER A 38 0.75 31.99 29.44
N LYS A 39 0.85 32.03 30.79
CA LYS A 39 -0.18 32.58 31.65
C LYS A 39 0.08 34.06 31.78
N ASP A 40 -0.37 34.83 30.82
CA ASP A 40 -0.62 36.27 31.01
C ASP A 40 -1.51 36.77 29.86
N GLY A 41 -2.59 37.46 30.24
CA GLY A 41 -3.50 38.12 29.32
C GLY A 41 -2.84 39.30 28.59
N GLY A 42 -1.79 39.01 27.85
CA GLY A 42 -1.06 39.92 27.00
C GLY A 42 -1.80 40.21 25.71
N GLN A 43 -1.95 41.47 25.45
CA GLN A 43 -2.47 42.06 24.23
C GLN A 43 -1.79 41.36 23.01
N PHE A 44 -2.57 40.81 22.11
CA PHE A 44 -2.09 40.15 20.89
C PHE A 44 -1.34 41.16 20.01
N THR A 45 -0.01 41.23 20.17
CA THR A 45 0.87 42.05 19.31
C THR A 45 1.31 41.28 18.07
N GLY A 46 0.49 40.35 17.60
CA GLY A 46 0.80 39.54 16.46
C GLY A 46 0.74 40.34 15.14
N ARG A 47 1.82 40.30 14.41
CA ARG A 47 1.85 40.67 12.98
C ARG A 47 0.73 39.90 12.29
N TYR A 48 -0.05 40.58 11.45
CA TYR A 48 -1.00 39.87 10.58
C TYR A 48 -0.22 38.91 9.67
N MET A 49 -0.58 37.65 9.72
CA MET A 49 0.03 36.65 8.86
C MET A 49 -0.46 36.85 7.42
N THR A 50 0.49 36.88 6.50
CA THR A 50 0.22 36.95 5.07
C THR A 50 0.17 35.55 4.48
N ASN A 51 -0.27 35.40 3.23
CA ASN A 51 -0.21 34.11 2.54
C ASN A 51 1.21 33.55 2.45
N GLU A 52 2.23 34.41 2.42
CA GLU A 52 3.64 33.99 2.40
C GLU A 52 4.08 33.35 3.74
N ASP A 53 3.46 33.74 4.85
CA ASP A 53 3.74 33.16 6.14
C ASP A 53 3.14 31.74 6.28
N TRP A 54 2.12 31.41 5.51
CA TRP A 54 1.45 30.11 5.51
C TRP A 54 1.85 29.23 4.32
N TRP A 55 2.04 29.81 3.16
CA TRP A 55 2.35 29.10 1.93
C TRP A 55 3.81 29.35 1.51
N PRO A 56 4.55 28.29 1.08
CA PRO A 56 4.18 26.87 1.02
C PRO A 56 4.49 26.11 2.30
N ASN A 57 5.04 26.74 3.32
CA ASN A 57 5.75 26.09 4.41
C ASN A 57 4.85 25.60 5.56
N GLN A 58 3.66 26.19 5.73
CA GLN A 58 2.77 25.85 6.85
C GLN A 58 1.39 25.39 6.41
N LEU A 59 0.94 25.74 5.22
CA LEU A 59 -0.35 25.35 4.68
C LEU A 59 -0.17 24.63 3.35
N ASP A 60 -0.36 23.31 3.36
CA ASP A 60 -0.35 22.52 2.11
C ASP A 60 -1.73 22.60 1.45
N LEU A 61 -1.79 23.35 0.36
CA LEU A 61 -3.02 23.50 -0.45
C LEU A 61 -3.13 22.46 -1.57
N ARG A 62 -2.18 21.52 -1.70
CA ARG A 62 -2.21 20.50 -2.76
C ARG A 62 -3.45 19.63 -2.64
N ILE A 63 -3.89 19.35 -1.41
CA ILE A 63 -5.11 18.59 -1.12
C ILE A 63 -6.36 19.17 -1.78
N LEU A 64 -6.43 20.51 -1.96
CA LEU A 64 -7.57 21.17 -2.63
C LEU A 64 -7.62 20.87 -4.14
N ARG A 65 -6.57 20.31 -4.69
CA ARG A 65 -6.47 19.95 -6.12
C ARG A 65 -6.49 18.45 -6.34
N GLN A 66 -6.48 17.67 -5.27
CA GLN A 66 -6.53 16.23 -5.33
C GLN A 66 -7.87 15.78 -5.94
N ASN A 67 -7.81 14.76 -6.80
CA ASN A 67 -8.97 14.23 -7.51
C ASN A 67 -9.72 15.31 -8.34
N SER A 68 -9.00 16.30 -8.86
CA SER A 68 -9.58 17.30 -9.74
C SER A 68 -10.12 16.66 -11.03
N GLU A 69 -11.31 17.04 -11.48
CA GLU A 69 -11.86 16.59 -12.76
C GLU A 69 -10.90 16.83 -13.94
N ARG A 70 -10.03 17.86 -13.85
CA ARG A 70 -9.03 18.16 -14.87
C ARG A 70 -7.90 17.14 -14.92
N SER A 71 -7.62 16.46 -13.82
CA SER A 71 -6.61 15.40 -13.73
C SER A 71 -7.21 14.00 -13.96
N ASN A 72 -8.54 13.90 -14.05
CA ASN A 72 -9.21 12.63 -14.27
C ASN A 72 -8.89 12.05 -15.65
N PRO A 73 -8.16 10.92 -15.74
CA PRO A 73 -7.79 10.34 -17.02
C PRO A 73 -8.97 9.72 -17.78
N LEU A 74 -10.11 9.52 -17.11
CA LEU A 74 -11.31 8.92 -17.67
C LEU A 74 -12.30 9.97 -18.20
N GLY A 75 -12.12 11.25 -17.79
CA GLY A 75 -13.05 12.32 -18.09
C GLY A 75 -14.30 12.31 -17.19
N GLY A 76 -14.98 13.45 -17.11
CA GLY A 76 -16.13 13.63 -16.21
C GLY A 76 -17.40 12.88 -16.60
N ASP A 77 -17.49 12.38 -17.85
CA ASP A 77 -18.67 11.67 -18.34
C ASP A 77 -18.59 10.14 -18.21
N PHE A 78 -17.47 9.62 -17.71
CA PHE A 78 -17.27 8.18 -17.55
C PHE A 78 -18.02 7.65 -16.31
N ASP A 79 -18.95 6.73 -16.53
CA ASP A 79 -19.68 6.03 -15.47
C ASP A 79 -19.12 4.61 -15.33
N TYR A 80 -18.30 4.41 -14.28
CA TYR A 80 -17.69 3.13 -14.02
C TYR A 80 -18.72 2.03 -13.69
N ALA A 81 -19.75 2.33 -12.90
CA ALA A 81 -20.75 1.34 -12.54
C ALA A 81 -21.52 0.85 -13.77
N ALA A 82 -21.84 1.76 -14.69
CA ALA A 82 -22.46 1.40 -15.96
C ALA A 82 -21.51 0.55 -16.84
N ALA A 83 -20.23 0.93 -16.91
CA ALA A 83 -19.23 0.16 -17.67
C ALA A 83 -19.00 -1.23 -17.08
N PHE A 84 -18.85 -1.34 -15.75
CA PHE A 84 -18.68 -2.61 -15.05
C PHE A 84 -19.88 -3.54 -15.25
N SER A 85 -21.11 -3.00 -15.23
CA SER A 85 -22.34 -3.79 -15.38
C SER A 85 -22.47 -4.50 -16.75
N GLN A 86 -21.68 -4.08 -17.73
CA GLN A 86 -21.64 -4.70 -19.07
C GLN A 86 -20.62 -5.84 -19.17
N LEU A 87 -19.81 -6.06 -18.14
CA LEU A 87 -18.82 -7.13 -18.15
C LEU A 87 -19.48 -8.51 -18.00
N ASP A 88 -18.98 -9.45 -18.78
CA ASP A 88 -19.17 -10.87 -18.50
C ASP A 88 -18.21 -11.28 -17.36
N LEU A 89 -18.72 -11.31 -16.14
CA LEU A 89 -17.94 -11.58 -14.96
C LEU A 89 -17.33 -13.00 -14.96
N ASP A 90 -18.04 -13.97 -15.54
CA ASP A 90 -17.54 -15.35 -15.65
C ASP A 90 -16.33 -15.41 -16.61
N ALA A 91 -16.37 -14.66 -17.70
CA ALA A 91 -15.23 -14.52 -18.60
C ALA A 91 -14.04 -13.82 -17.89
N VAL A 92 -14.28 -12.77 -17.12
CA VAL A 92 -13.22 -12.12 -16.32
C VAL A 92 -12.60 -13.10 -15.33
N LYS A 93 -13.41 -13.86 -14.60
CA LYS A 93 -12.95 -14.88 -13.66
C LYS A 93 -12.14 -15.97 -14.34
N SER A 94 -12.54 -16.39 -15.55
CA SER A 94 -11.79 -17.36 -16.35
C SER A 94 -10.40 -16.83 -16.70
N ASP A 95 -10.32 -15.61 -17.22
CA ASP A 95 -9.03 -14.99 -17.57
C ASP A 95 -8.10 -14.83 -16.35
N ILE A 96 -8.66 -14.48 -15.18
CA ILE A 96 -7.89 -14.39 -13.92
C ILE A 96 -7.34 -15.77 -13.55
N LYS A 97 -8.14 -16.82 -13.65
CA LYS A 97 -7.74 -18.21 -13.35
C LYS A 97 -6.66 -18.70 -14.30
N ASP A 98 -6.76 -18.35 -15.58
CA ASP A 98 -5.73 -18.68 -16.57
C ASP A 98 -4.39 -18.02 -16.23
N VAL A 99 -4.38 -16.73 -15.92
CA VAL A 99 -3.16 -16.01 -15.46
C VAL A 99 -2.62 -16.61 -14.18
N MET A 100 -3.47 -17.04 -13.27
CA MET A 100 -3.09 -17.60 -11.97
C MET A 100 -2.27 -18.88 -12.08
N THR A 101 -2.47 -19.65 -13.14
CA THR A 101 -1.82 -20.95 -13.37
C THR A 101 -0.78 -20.92 -14.49
N ASP A 102 -0.60 -19.77 -15.16
CA ASP A 102 0.39 -19.57 -16.20
C ASP A 102 1.69 -18.98 -15.61
N SER A 103 2.61 -19.85 -15.23
CA SER A 103 3.89 -19.48 -14.60
C SER A 103 4.78 -18.69 -15.57
N GLN A 104 5.20 -17.52 -15.19
CA GLN A 104 6.00 -16.60 -15.99
C GLN A 104 7.49 -16.73 -15.68
N ASP A 105 8.35 -16.77 -16.69
CA ASP A 105 9.80 -16.89 -16.54
C ASP A 105 10.39 -15.75 -15.72
N TRP A 106 9.83 -14.53 -15.83
CA TRP A 106 10.31 -13.36 -15.09
C TRP A 106 9.89 -13.34 -13.61
N TRP A 107 8.90 -14.15 -13.24
CA TRP A 107 8.41 -14.34 -11.88
C TRP A 107 7.78 -15.72 -11.76
N PRO A 108 8.59 -16.81 -11.65
CA PRO A 108 8.06 -18.16 -11.61
C PRO A 108 7.09 -18.36 -10.44
N ALA A 109 5.98 -19.05 -10.71
CA ALA A 109 4.98 -19.36 -9.72
C ALA A 109 5.47 -20.48 -8.77
N ASP A 110 5.30 -20.25 -7.47
CA ASP A 110 5.50 -21.29 -6.48
C ASP A 110 4.48 -22.41 -6.69
N TRP A 111 4.96 -23.64 -6.87
CA TRP A 111 4.11 -24.80 -7.15
C TRP A 111 3.20 -24.62 -8.38
N GLY A 112 3.56 -23.72 -9.29
CA GLY A 112 2.81 -23.45 -10.53
C GLY A 112 1.52 -22.66 -10.34
N ASN A 113 1.35 -21.96 -9.21
CA ASN A 113 0.13 -21.20 -8.92
C ASN A 113 0.40 -19.89 -8.18
N TYR A 114 -0.17 -18.78 -8.67
CA TYR A 114 -0.08 -17.46 -8.05
C TYR A 114 -1.22 -17.15 -7.06
N GLY A 115 -2.12 -18.09 -6.80
CA GLY A 115 -3.28 -17.90 -5.92
C GLY A 115 -2.94 -17.29 -4.57
N PRO A 116 -1.97 -17.84 -3.79
CA PRO A 116 -1.56 -17.25 -2.50
C PRO A 116 -1.09 -15.80 -2.62
N LEU A 117 -0.39 -15.45 -3.71
CA LEU A 117 0.04 -14.08 -3.97
C LEU A 117 -1.16 -13.15 -4.26
N PHE A 118 -2.18 -13.62 -4.94
CA PHE A 118 -3.39 -12.85 -5.21
C PHE A 118 -4.27 -12.68 -3.97
N ILE A 119 -4.38 -13.71 -3.13
CA ILE A 119 -5.03 -13.61 -1.82
C ILE A 119 -4.33 -12.55 -0.96
N ARG A 120 -2.99 -12.64 -0.87
CA ARG A 120 -2.20 -11.64 -0.13
C ARG A 120 -2.41 -10.23 -0.66
N MET A 121 -2.44 -10.04 -1.98
CA MET A 121 -2.69 -8.72 -2.58
C MET A 121 -4.07 -8.17 -2.20
N ALA A 122 -5.11 -8.99 -2.29
CA ALA A 122 -6.47 -8.60 -1.91
C ALA A 122 -6.56 -8.24 -0.43
N TRP A 123 -5.97 -9.06 0.45
CA TRP A 123 -5.93 -8.81 1.88
C TRP A 123 -5.16 -7.53 2.22
N HIS A 124 -4.00 -7.31 1.63
CA HIS A 124 -3.20 -6.11 1.85
C HIS A 124 -3.82 -4.83 1.26
N SER A 125 -4.81 -4.95 0.39
CA SER A 125 -5.67 -3.84 0.02
C SER A 125 -6.74 -3.59 1.08
N ALA A 126 -7.48 -4.64 1.46
CA ALA A 126 -8.58 -4.54 2.42
C ALA A 126 -8.12 -4.17 3.84
N GLY A 127 -7.00 -4.75 4.28
CA GLY A 127 -6.47 -4.60 5.64
C GLY A 127 -5.95 -3.19 5.99
N THR A 128 -5.95 -2.26 5.05
CA THR A 128 -5.63 -0.86 5.33
C THR A 128 -6.82 -0.04 5.81
N TYR A 129 -8.03 -0.62 5.80
CA TYR A 129 -9.25 0.08 6.27
C TYR A 129 -9.15 0.41 7.76
N ARG A 130 -9.67 1.57 8.14
CA ARG A 130 -9.73 2.02 9.53
C ARG A 130 -11.04 2.74 9.84
N THR A 131 -11.65 2.35 10.96
CA THR A 131 -12.96 2.87 11.40
C THR A 131 -12.91 4.31 11.87
N THR A 132 -11.76 4.81 12.29
CA THR A 132 -11.61 6.13 12.90
C THR A 132 -11.97 7.26 11.93
N ASP A 133 -11.61 7.13 10.67
CA ASP A 133 -11.88 8.13 9.63
C ASP A 133 -12.50 7.53 8.36
N GLY A 134 -12.71 6.21 8.33
CA GLY A 134 -13.28 5.51 7.19
C GLY A 134 -12.38 5.43 5.97
N ARG A 135 -11.08 5.73 6.13
CA ARG A 135 -10.11 5.73 5.04
C ARG A 135 -9.43 4.37 4.90
N GLY A 136 -8.70 4.22 3.81
CA GLY A 136 -8.07 2.93 3.48
C GLY A 136 -9.06 1.91 2.92
N GLY A 137 -8.64 0.65 2.94
CA GLY A 137 -9.42 -0.45 2.38
C GLY A 137 -9.22 -0.65 0.88
N SER A 138 -10.05 -1.52 0.31
CA SER A 138 -9.92 -1.94 -1.10
C SER A 138 -10.84 -1.18 -2.05
N SER A 139 -11.44 -0.07 -1.62
CA SER A 139 -12.53 0.58 -2.36
C SER A 139 -12.09 1.38 -3.60
N ASP A 140 -10.81 1.72 -3.71
CA ASP A 140 -10.33 2.71 -4.66
C ASP A 140 -8.99 2.35 -5.35
N GLY A 141 -8.42 1.18 -5.03
CA GLY A 141 -7.19 0.70 -5.65
C GLY A 141 -5.92 1.45 -5.24
N THR A 142 -5.91 2.13 -4.12
CA THR A 142 -4.78 2.92 -3.59
C THR A 142 -3.51 2.14 -3.35
N GLN A 143 -3.53 0.82 -3.21
CA GLN A 143 -2.33 -0.01 -3.10
C GLN A 143 -1.31 0.21 -4.23
N ARG A 144 -1.74 0.78 -5.37
CA ARG A 144 -0.88 1.10 -6.50
C ARG A 144 0.03 2.30 -6.27
N PHE A 145 -0.29 3.14 -5.29
CA PHE A 145 0.33 4.43 -5.04
C PHE A 145 1.14 4.46 -3.76
N ALA A 146 2.03 5.45 -3.69
CA ALA A 146 2.73 5.76 -2.45
C ALA A 146 1.75 6.24 -1.36
N PRO A 147 2.03 5.94 -0.07
CA PRO A 147 3.17 5.17 0.41
C PRO A 147 2.93 3.66 0.38
N LEU A 148 1.70 3.20 0.15
CA LEU A 148 1.30 1.79 0.28
C LEU A 148 2.12 0.84 -0.60
N ASN A 149 2.43 1.25 -1.84
CA ASN A 149 3.19 0.44 -2.78
C ASN A 149 4.66 0.23 -2.39
N SER A 150 5.17 1.00 -1.45
CA SER A 150 6.56 0.93 -0.97
C SER A 150 6.71 0.31 0.42
N TRP A 151 5.62 -0.03 1.09
CA TRP A 151 5.70 -0.70 2.38
C TRP A 151 6.41 -2.04 2.28
N PRO A 152 7.29 -2.41 3.24
CA PRO A 152 7.96 -3.71 3.27
C PRO A 152 6.98 -4.88 3.20
N ASP A 153 5.85 -4.78 3.90
CA ASP A 153 4.82 -5.81 3.91
C ASP A 153 4.09 -5.94 2.57
N ASN A 154 4.19 -4.95 1.71
CA ASN A 154 3.66 -4.97 0.34
C ASN A 154 4.72 -5.38 -0.70
N ALA A 155 5.89 -5.87 -0.26
CA ALA A 155 6.92 -6.37 -1.15
C ALA A 155 6.35 -7.43 -2.10
N ASN A 156 6.70 -7.33 -3.39
CA ASN A 156 6.26 -8.20 -4.48
C ASN A 156 4.78 -8.08 -4.89
N LEU A 157 3.98 -7.22 -4.29
CA LEU A 157 2.60 -6.99 -4.76
C LEU A 157 2.55 -6.20 -6.07
N ASP A 158 3.60 -5.49 -6.42
CA ASP A 158 3.80 -4.94 -7.76
C ASP A 158 3.86 -6.05 -8.83
N LYS A 159 4.48 -7.22 -8.52
CA LYS A 159 4.51 -8.40 -9.39
C LYS A 159 3.12 -8.98 -9.54
N SER A 160 2.35 -9.05 -8.47
CA SER A 160 0.96 -9.48 -8.49
C SER A 160 0.13 -8.66 -9.48
N ARG A 161 0.20 -7.34 -9.39
CA ARG A 161 -0.47 -6.44 -10.34
C ARG A 161 0.06 -6.59 -11.77
N ARG A 162 1.37 -6.78 -11.93
CA ARG A 162 1.96 -7.02 -13.26
C ARG A 162 1.50 -8.32 -13.89
N LEU A 163 1.31 -9.39 -13.11
CA LEU A 163 0.74 -10.65 -13.58
C LEU A 163 -0.71 -10.46 -14.09
N LEU A 164 -1.50 -9.64 -13.40
CA LEU A 164 -2.88 -9.33 -13.79
C LEU A 164 -2.99 -8.31 -14.94
N TRP A 165 -1.87 -7.74 -15.40
CA TRP A 165 -1.90 -6.72 -16.44
C TRP A 165 -2.58 -7.17 -17.76
N PRO A 166 -2.39 -8.41 -18.26
CA PRO A 166 -3.11 -8.87 -19.44
C PRO A 166 -4.64 -8.82 -19.29
N VAL A 167 -5.15 -9.19 -18.12
CA VAL A 167 -6.58 -9.09 -17.80
C VAL A 167 -7.02 -7.62 -17.79
N LYS A 168 -6.26 -6.76 -17.08
CA LYS A 168 -6.55 -5.33 -17.07
C LYS A 168 -6.55 -4.70 -18.46
N GLN A 169 -5.62 -5.08 -19.33
CA GLN A 169 -5.57 -4.60 -20.72
C GLN A 169 -6.79 -5.05 -21.53
N LYS A 170 -7.24 -6.30 -21.36
CA LYS A 170 -8.38 -6.85 -22.10
C LYS A 170 -9.68 -6.12 -21.76
N TYR A 171 -9.93 -5.84 -20.49
CA TYR A 171 -11.17 -5.23 -20.03
C TYR A 171 -11.08 -3.70 -19.87
N GLY A 172 -9.89 -3.15 -19.94
CA GLY A 172 -9.65 -1.70 -19.96
C GLY A 172 -10.25 -0.98 -18.76
N GLN A 173 -11.00 0.07 -19.08
CA GLN A 173 -11.61 0.95 -18.06
C GLN A 173 -12.85 0.33 -17.41
N ALA A 174 -13.49 -0.65 -18.04
CA ALA A 174 -14.65 -1.32 -17.48
C ALA A 174 -14.33 -2.19 -16.25
N LEU A 175 -13.05 -2.53 -16.03
CA LEU A 175 -12.59 -3.27 -14.86
C LEU A 175 -11.52 -2.45 -14.15
N SER A 176 -11.88 -1.84 -13.02
CA SER A 176 -10.94 -1.09 -12.17
C SER A 176 -9.86 -1.98 -11.57
N TRP A 177 -8.76 -1.40 -11.14
CA TRP A 177 -7.78 -2.12 -10.33
C TRP A 177 -8.33 -2.51 -8.96
N ALA A 178 -9.18 -1.66 -8.37
CA ALA A 178 -9.84 -1.95 -7.11
C ALA A 178 -10.65 -3.25 -7.20
N ASP A 179 -11.50 -3.36 -8.22
CA ASP A 179 -12.31 -4.57 -8.43
C ASP A 179 -11.45 -5.77 -8.85
N LEU A 180 -10.48 -5.58 -9.74
CA LEU A 180 -9.62 -6.65 -10.23
C LEU A 180 -8.80 -7.29 -9.09
N MET A 181 -8.23 -6.48 -8.19
CA MET A 181 -7.43 -7.00 -7.07
C MET A 181 -8.27 -7.83 -6.11
N VAL A 182 -9.47 -7.38 -5.79
CA VAL A 182 -10.40 -8.14 -4.90
C VAL A 182 -10.90 -9.40 -5.60
N LEU A 183 -11.31 -9.28 -6.87
CA LEU A 183 -11.81 -10.43 -7.64
C LEU A 183 -10.73 -11.51 -7.82
N ALA A 184 -9.48 -11.12 -8.01
CA ALA A 184 -8.36 -12.06 -8.10
C ALA A 184 -8.18 -12.88 -6.81
N GLY A 185 -8.34 -12.25 -5.64
CA GLY A 185 -8.36 -12.95 -4.35
C GLY A 185 -9.51 -13.95 -4.26
N ASN A 186 -10.73 -13.55 -4.66
CA ASN A 186 -11.88 -14.44 -4.68
C ASN A 186 -11.66 -15.64 -5.60
N CYS A 187 -11.16 -15.39 -6.82
CA CYS A 187 -10.83 -16.47 -7.78
C CYS A 187 -9.81 -17.46 -7.21
N ALA A 188 -8.84 -16.95 -6.43
CA ALA A 188 -7.84 -17.81 -5.80
C ALA A 188 -8.45 -18.72 -4.74
N PHE A 189 -9.35 -18.23 -3.91
CA PHE A 189 -10.10 -19.05 -2.96
C PHE A 189 -11.01 -20.07 -3.66
N GLU A 190 -11.72 -19.64 -4.71
CA GLU A 190 -12.54 -20.58 -5.50
C GLU A 190 -11.70 -21.72 -6.10
N MET A 191 -10.51 -21.40 -6.62
CA MET A 191 -9.60 -22.43 -7.15
C MET A 191 -9.04 -23.34 -6.05
N ALA A 192 -8.90 -22.86 -4.83
CA ALA A 192 -8.53 -23.66 -3.66
C ALA A 192 -9.69 -24.54 -3.15
N GLY A 193 -10.89 -24.38 -3.70
CA GLY A 193 -12.06 -25.20 -3.36
C GLY A 193 -12.98 -24.55 -2.31
N LEU A 194 -12.76 -23.27 -1.94
CA LEU A 194 -13.69 -22.56 -1.10
C LEU A 194 -14.90 -22.09 -1.91
N GLU A 195 -16.07 -22.25 -1.33
CA GLU A 195 -17.29 -21.65 -1.85
C GLU A 195 -17.38 -20.19 -1.38
N MET A 196 -17.19 -19.24 -2.31
CA MET A 196 -17.23 -17.83 -1.99
C MET A 196 -18.68 -17.35 -1.86
N TYR A 197 -18.94 -16.48 -0.88
CA TYR A 197 -20.27 -15.89 -0.69
C TYR A 197 -20.73 -15.04 -1.89
N GLY A 198 -19.78 -14.44 -2.62
CA GLY A 198 -20.03 -13.68 -3.84
C GLY A 198 -19.02 -12.55 -4.05
N PHE A 199 -19.30 -11.78 -5.09
CA PHE A 199 -18.51 -10.59 -5.43
C PHE A 199 -19.43 -9.47 -5.89
N ALA A 200 -19.26 -8.29 -5.31
CA ALA A 200 -19.90 -7.07 -5.79
C ALA A 200 -18.81 -6.13 -6.33
N GLY A 201 -18.91 -5.76 -7.60
CA GLY A 201 -18.05 -4.76 -8.22
C GLY A 201 -18.64 -3.35 -8.13
N GLY A 202 -17.95 -2.39 -8.72
CA GLY A 202 -18.37 -0.99 -8.74
C GLY A 202 -17.42 -0.06 -7.97
N ARG A 203 -16.21 -0.53 -7.61
CA ARG A 203 -15.17 0.26 -6.97
C ARG A 203 -14.40 1.05 -8.00
N GLU A 204 -14.56 2.35 -7.99
CA GLU A 204 -13.80 3.22 -8.89
C GLU A 204 -12.33 3.32 -8.46
N ASP A 205 -11.45 3.38 -9.45
CA ASP A 205 -10.04 3.65 -9.19
C ASP A 205 -9.81 5.14 -8.92
N VAL A 206 -9.12 5.47 -7.83
CA VAL A 206 -8.43 6.77 -7.77
C VAL A 206 -7.27 6.78 -8.76
N TRP A 207 -6.95 7.96 -9.31
CA TRP A 207 -5.91 8.12 -10.33
C TRP A 207 -4.65 8.81 -9.83
N GLU A 208 -4.63 9.19 -8.56
CA GLU A 208 -3.49 9.82 -7.91
C GLU A 208 -3.39 9.41 -6.44
N PRO A 209 -2.22 9.55 -5.80
CA PRO A 209 -2.05 9.26 -4.38
C PRO A 209 -2.95 10.11 -3.51
N GLN A 210 -3.51 9.54 -2.46
CA GLN A 210 -4.31 10.26 -1.46
C GLN A 210 -3.37 10.86 -0.40
N GLU A 211 -2.80 12.03 -0.70
CA GLU A 211 -1.80 12.69 0.15
C GLU A 211 -2.36 13.21 1.48
N ASP A 212 -3.68 13.28 1.62
CA ASP A 212 -4.38 13.70 2.83
C ASP A 212 -4.51 12.58 3.88
N ILE A 213 -4.21 11.34 3.53
CA ILE A 213 -4.29 10.23 4.47
C ILE A 213 -3.00 10.16 5.30
N TYR A 214 -3.15 10.30 6.61
CA TYR A 214 -2.06 10.02 7.53
C TYR A 214 -1.95 8.53 7.82
N TRP A 215 -0.81 7.94 7.46
CA TRP A 215 -0.51 6.53 7.62
C TRP A 215 0.39 6.22 8.81
N GLY A 216 0.71 7.20 9.62
CA GLY A 216 1.60 7.07 10.74
C GLY A 216 3.06 7.42 10.44
N PRO A 217 3.92 7.41 11.47
CA PRO A 217 5.34 7.69 11.33
C PRO A 217 6.05 6.51 10.68
N GLU A 218 6.18 6.53 9.35
CA GLU A 218 6.75 5.42 8.56
C GLU A 218 8.14 4.99 9.06
N GLY A 219 8.96 5.93 9.55
CA GLY A 219 10.27 5.62 10.08
C GLY A 219 10.25 4.73 11.32
N GLU A 220 9.16 4.73 12.07
CA GLU A 220 9.00 3.92 13.28
C GLU A 220 8.39 2.55 12.97
N TRP A 221 7.28 2.51 12.25
CA TRP A 221 6.58 1.23 12.03
C TRP A 221 7.13 0.41 10.87
N LEU A 222 7.93 0.99 9.97
CA LEU A 222 8.70 0.23 8.98
C LEU A 222 9.94 -0.44 9.58
N ALA A 223 10.39 -0.01 10.76
CA ALA A 223 11.50 -0.61 11.48
C ALA A 223 11.02 -1.64 12.52
N ASP A 224 11.94 -2.39 13.09
CA ASP A 224 11.67 -3.35 14.18
C ASP A 224 11.13 -2.69 15.45
N ALA A 225 11.16 -1.36 15.52
CA ALA A 225 10.58 -0.58 16.61
C ALA A 225 9.10 -0.85 16.88
N ARG A 226 8.35 -1.34 15.90
CA ARG A 226 6.96 -1.79 16.06
C ARG A 226 6.79 -2.92 17.08
N TYR A 227 7.85 -3.66 17.37
CA TYR A 227 7.88 -4.75 18.34
C TYR A 227 8.49 -4.36 19.69
N SER A 228 8.94 -3.12 19.87
CA SER A 228 9.61 -2.71 21.08
C SER A 228 8.64 -2.36 22.20
N GLY A 229 8.68 -3.12 23.29
CA GLY A 229 8.01 -2.85 24.55
C GLY A 229 6.49 -2.99 24.56
N ASP A 230 5.91 -2.80 25.72
CA ASP A 230 4.47 -2.60 25.90
C ASP A 230 4.10 -1.25 25.30
N ARG A 231 3.61 -1.27 24.06
CA ARG A 231 3.21 -0.06 23.36
C ARG A 231 1.70 0.00 23.18
N GLU A 232 1.17 1.18 23.37
CA GLU A 232 -0.17 1.48 22.98
C GLU A 232 -0.21 1.67 21.44
N LEU A 233 -1.15 1.03 20.77
CA LEU A 233 -1.33 1.20 19.32
C LEU A 233 -1.85 2.62 19.03
N GLN A 234 -1.08 3.37 18.25
CA GLN A 234 -1.40 4.75 17.91
C GLN A 234 -2.75 4.86 17.18
N ALA A 235 -3.64 5.74 17.63
CA ALA A 235 -4.81 6.11 16.88
C ALA A 235 -4.43 7.13 15.77
N PRO A 236 -5.04 7.07 14.58
CA PRO A 236 -6.15 6.20 14.14
C PRO A 236 -5.71 4.89 13.48
N LEU A 237 -4.46 4.51 13.60
CA LEU A 237 -3.87 3.41 12.83
C LEU A 237 -4.46 2.05 13.24
N ALA A 238 -4.61 1.16 12.25
CA ALA A 238 -5.07 -0.20 12.39
C ALA A 238 -3.96 -1.18 11.91
N ALA A 239 -4.21 -1.96 10.88
CA ALA A 239 -3.26 -2.93 10.32
C ALA A 239 -1.91 -2.32 9.92
N VAL A 240 -1.89 -1.03 9.54
CA VAL A 240 -0.67 -0.30 9.20
C VAL A 240 0.35 -0.35 10.31
N GLN A 241 -0.05 -0.07 11.55
CA GLN A 241 0.86 -0.02 12.69
C GLN A 241 1.42 -1.39 13.04
N MET A 242 0.65 -2.44 12.79
CA MET A 242 1.10 -3.82 12.90
C MET A 242 1.90 -4.26 11.68
N GLY A 243 1.98 -3.40 10.65
CA GLY A 243 2.64 -3.71 9.39
C GLY A 243 2.03 -4.92 8.71
N LEU A 244 0.72 -5.14 8.84
CA LEU A 244 0.05 -6.36 8.42
C LEU A 244 0.67 -7.65 9.00
N ILE A 245 1.52 -7.52 10.01
CA ILE A 245 2.34 -8.58 10.62
C ILE A 245 1.62 -9.27 11.79
N TYR A 246 0.48 -8.76 12.18
CA TYR A 246 -0.39 -9.43 13.14
C TYR A 246 -0.75 -10.86 12.74
N VAL A 247 -0.54 -11.22 11.49
CA VAL A 247 -0.56 -12.63 11.02
C VAL A 247 0.69 -13.39 11.43
N ASN A 248 1.73 -12.73 11.88
CA ASN A 248 2.89 -13.37 12.44
C ASN A 248 2.55 -13.87 13.86
N PRO A 249 2.74 -15.15 14.17
CA PRO A 249 2.52 -15.70 15.51
C PRO A 249 3.45 -15.13 16.57
N GLU A 250 4.28 -14.18 16.21
CA GLU A 250 5.10 -13.45 17.15
C GLU A 250 4.21 -12.55 18.01
N GLY A 251 4.24 -12.76 19.29
CA GLY A 251 3.62 -11.88 20.26
C GLY A 251 4.32 -10.52 20.34
N PRO A 252 3.94 -9.67 21.31
CA PRO A 252 4.62 -8.40 21.57
C PRO A 252 6.14 -8.60 21.64
N ASN A 253 6.89 -7.65 21.09
CA ASN A 253 8.35 -7.68 21.02
C ASN A 253 8.97 -8.76 20.12
N GLY A 254 8.22 -9.33 19.20
CA GLY A 254 8.69 -10.41 18.34
C GLY A 254 8.93 -11.74 19.07
N GLU A 255 8.45 -11.87 20.32
CA GLU A 255 8.49 -13.12 21.06
C GLU A 255 7.33 -14.03 20.64
N PRO A 256 7.56 -15.27 20.21
CA PRO A 256 6.50 -16.17 19.77
C PRO A 256 5.63 -16.60 20.94
N ASP A 257 4.62 -15.79 21.25
CA ASP A 257 3.61 -16.06 22.27
C ASP A 257 2.21 -15.77 21.72
N PRO A 258 1.51 -16.78 21.17
CA PRO A 258 0.18 -16.59 20.60
C PRO A 258 -0.86 -16.04 21.57
N LEU A 259 -0.72 -16.29 22.87
CA LEU A 259 -1.66 -15.76 23.86
C LEU A 259 -1.49 -14.26 24.06
N LYS A 260 -0.26 -13.78 24.06
CA LYS A 260 0.03 -12.34 24.17
C LYS A 260 -0.31 -11.58 22.88
N ALA A 261 -0.20 -12.23 21.72
CA ALA A 261 -0.58 -11.65 20.45
C ALA A 261 -2.10 -11.36 20.35
N ALA A 262 -2.93 -12.06 21.11
CA ALA A 262 -4.38 -11.96 21.03
C ALA A 262 -4.91 -10.54 21.31
N GLU A 263 -4.29 -9.79 22.21
CA GLU A 263 -4.70 -8.44 22.54
C GLU A 263 -4.45 -7.47 21.37
N ASP A 264 -3.24 -7.52 20.79
CA ASP A 264 -2.86 -6.72 19.63
C ASP A 264 -3.73 -7.06 18.41
N ILE A 265 -3.98 -8.35 18.18
CA ILE A 265 -4.85 -8.82 17.10
C ILE A 265 -6.26 -8.23 17.27
N ARG A 266 -6.87 -8.39 18.42
CA ARG A 266 -8.22 -7.85 18.70
C ARG A 266 -8.28 -6.35 18.48
N THR A 267 -7.32 -5.61 19.02
CA THR A 267 -7.27 -4.15 18.89
C THR A 267 -7.17 -3.74 17.43
N THR A 268 -6.28 -4.38 16.68
CA THR A 268 -6.05 -4.06 15.27
C THR A 268 -7.25 -4.38 14.40
N PHE A 269 -7.82 -5.56 14.56
CA PHE A 269 -8.98 -5.99 13.77
C PHE A 269 -10.25 -5.21 14.13
N ALA A 270 -10.44 -4.85 15.41
CA ALA A 270 -11.54 -3.97 15.81
C ALA A 270 -11.45 -2.58 15.14
N ARG A 271 -10.23 -2.06 14.95
CA ARG A 271 -10.01 -0.81 14.20
C ARG A 271 -10.32 -0.94 12.71
N MET A 272 -10.38 -2.15 12.19
CA MET A 272 -10.81 -2.48 10.83
C MET A 272 -12.29 -2.87 10.73
N ALA A 273 -13.09 -2.63 11.78
CA ALA A 273 -14.50 -3.00 11.89
C ALA A 273 -14.77 -4.50 11.97
N MET A 274 -13.82 -5.31 12.42
CA MET A 274 -13.98 -6.76 12.58
C MET A 274 -14.14 -7.13 14.05
N ASN A 275 -15.13 -7.96 14.33
CA ASN A 275 -15.29 -8.59 15.65
C ASN A 275 -14.45 -9.87 15.78
N ASP A 276 -14.47 -10.50 16.96
CA ASP A 276 -13.69 -11.72 17.22
C ASP A 276 -14.05 -12.89 16.30
N GLU A 277 -15.33 -13.05 15.97
CA GLU A 277 -15.81 -14.13 15.09
C GLU A 277 -15.32 -13.93 13.66
N GLU A 278 -15.44 -12.71 13.13
CA GLU A 278 -14.96 -12.34 11.80
C GLU A 278 -13.43 -12.45 11.71
N THR A 279 -12.72 -12.04 12.77
CA THR A 279 -11.26 -12.15 12.87
C THR A 279 -10.81 -13.61 12.83
N VAL A 280 -11.45 -14.48 13.60
CA VAL A 280 -11.13 -15.90 13.60
C VAL A 280 -11.47 -16.55 12.26
N ALA A 281 -12.61 -16.22 11.67
CA ALA A 281 -13.01 -16.73 10.37
C ALA A 281 -12.00 -16.35 9.27
N LEU A 282 -11.50 -15.11 9.28
CA LEU A 282 -10.48 -14.66 8.33
C LEU A 282 -9.16 -15.41 8.49
N ILE A 283 -8.72 -15.65 9.73
CA ILE A 283 -7.44 -16.32 10.01
C ILE A 283 -7.52 -17.84 9.73
N ALA A 284 -8.69 -18.44 9.95
CA ALA A 284 -8.90 -19.87 9.79
C ALA A 284 -9.23 -20.28 8.34
N GLY A 285 -9.69 -19.38 7.52
CA GLY A 285 -10.02 -19.62 6.10
C GLY A 285 -8.82 -19.49 5.21
#